data_e6153f2faa7d5067ee3b557bbea05755
#
_entry.id   e6153f2faa7d5067ee3b557bbea05755
#
_cell.length_a   1.000
_cell.length_b   1.000
_cell.length_c   1.000
_cell.angle_alpha   90.00
_cell.angle_beta   90.00
_cell.angle_gamma   90.00
#
_symmetry.space_group_name_H-M   'P 1'
#
loop_
_entity.id
_entity.type
_entity.pdbx_description
1 polymer ?
#
loop_
_entity_poly.entity_id
_entity_poly.type
_entity_poly.pdbx_seq_one_letter_code
_entity_poly.pdbx_strand_id
1 'polypeptide(L)'
;MENFLKLIPEKSKKKVISLLHLEPVIVRVTKKRISKHGDFRKKANGDFFITINESTNPYRFLITLLHEIAHYIVYKKYSNISKPHGPEWKLAYRKILLPFLNNQIFPDQICRCLAHYIKNPKASTDRDLNHFMALRKYDKKENYSLILEIEKGQSFRIKGCLLYTSPSPRD
;
A
#
# COMPACT_ATOMS: atom_id res chain seq x y z
N MET A 1 -14.18 -8.29 -14.65
CA MET A 1 -13.93 -8.12 -13.20
C MET A 1 -12.61 -8.78 -12.72
N GLU A 2 -11.93 -9.60 -13.51
CA GLU A 2 -10.88 -10.52 -13.01
C GLU A 2 -9.42 -10.14 -13.29
N ASN A 3 -9.16 -9.06 -14.01
CA ASN A 3 -7.79 -8.79 -14.47
C ASN A 3 -6.80 -8.41 -13.36
N PHE A 4 -7.27 -7.82 -12.26
CA PHE A 4 -6.41 -7.44 -11.12
C PHE A 4 -6.02 -8.61 -10.22
N LEU A 5 -6.76 -9.73 -10.25
CA LEU A 5 -6.43 -10.93 -9.44
C LEU A 5 -5.07 -11.55 -9.81
N LYS A 6 -4.56 -11.25 -11.00
CA LYS A 6 -3.20 -11.66 -11.41
C LYS A 6 -2.10 -10.86 -10.71
N LEU A 7 -2.46 -9.71 -10.11
CA LEU A 7 -1.53 -8.77 -9.48
C LEU A 7 -1.45 -8.94 -7.95
N ILE A 8 -2.15 -9.93 -7.38
CA ILE A 8 -2.14 -10.23 -5.94
C ILE A 8 -1.58 -11.63 -5.67
N PRO A 9 -1.10 -11.92 -4.46
CA PRO A 9 -0.63 -13.25 -4.09
C PRO A 9 -1.70 -14.32 -4.31
N GLU A 10 -1.33 -15.47 -4.86
CA GLU A 10 -2.27 -16.55 -5.22
C GLU A 10 -3.17 -16.96 -4.04
N LYS A 11 -2.57 -17.18 -2.87
CA LYS A 11 -3.28 -17.60 -1.66
C LYS A 11 -4.24 -16.55 -1.08
N SER A 12 -4.17 -15.30 -1.55
CA SER A 12 -5.10 -14.22 -1.15
C SER A 12 -6.36 -14.15 -2.01
N LYS A 13 -6.35 -14.71 -3.23
CA LYS A 13 -7.42 -14.53 -4.23
C LYS A 13 -8.80 -14.92 -3.72
N LYS A 14 -8.94 -16.11 -3.12
CA LYS A 14 -10.23 -16.58 -2.58
C LYS A 14 -10.79 -15.62 -1.53
N LYS A 15 -9.93 -15.12 -0.62
CA LYS A 15 -10.34 -14.17 0.43
C LYS A 15 -10.74 -12.81 -0.16
N VAL A 16 -10.01 -12.33 -1.18
CA VAL A 16 -10.35 -11.08 -1.88
C VAL A 16 -11.68 -11.21 -2.60
N ILE A 17 -11.93 -12.33 -3.31
CA ILE A 17 -13.21 -12.59 -3.98
C ILE A 17 -14.35 -12.59 -2.95
N SER A 18 -14.20 -13.33 -1.84
CA SER A 18 -15.22 -13.35 -0.78
C SER A 18 -15.48 -11.96 -0.19
N LEU A 19 -14.41 -11.17 0.02
CA LEU A 19 -14.55 -9.80 0.52
C LEU A 19 -15.31 -8.90 -0.47
N LEU A 20 -15.04 -9.01 -1.77
CA LEU A 20 -15.72 -8.23 -2.81
C LEU A 20 -17.15 -8.69 -3.08
N HIS A 21 -17.51 -9.93 -2.75
CA HIS A 21 -18.93 -10.37 -2.75
C HIS A 21 -19.71 -9.75 -1.59
N LEU A 22 -19.11 -9.60 -0.42
CA LEU A 22 -19.73 -8.96 0.76
C LEU A 22 -19.79 -7.44 0.59
N GLU A 23 -18.76 -6.86 -0.01
CA GLU A 23 -18.61 -5.41 -0.22
C GLU A 23 -18.37 -5.12 -1.71
N PRO A 24 -19.42 -5.14 -2.54
CA PRO A 24 -19.31 -4.99 -4.00
C PRO A 24 -18.80 -3.60 -4.38
N VAL A 25 -17.62 -3.55 -5.01
CA VAL A 25 -17.01 -2.33 -5.55
C VAL A 25 -16.23 -2.65 -6.82
N ILE A 26 -16.25 -1.72 -7.79
CA ILE A 26 -15.52 -1.89 -9.04
C ILE A 26 -14.04 -1.59 -8.83
N VAL A 27 -13.18 -2.59 -9.08
CA VAL A 27 -11.72 -2.42 -9.02
C VAL A 27 -11.15 -2.23 -10.42
N ARG A 28 -10.35 -1.17 -10.61
CA ARG A 28 -9.68 -0.83 -11.87
C ARG A 28 -8.20 -0.67 -11.66
N VAL A 29 -7.39 -1.29 -12.52
CA VAL A 29 -5.94 -1.08 -12.58
C VAL A 29 -5.66 0.13 -13.48
N THR A 30 -4.77 1.01 -13.03
CA THR A 30 -4.37 2.22 -13.76
C THR A 30 -2.85 2.26 -13.94
N LYS A 31 -2.37 3.03 -14.92
CA LYS A 31 -0.93 3.33 -15.07
C LYS A 31 -0.37 3.91 -13.76
N LYS A 32 0.92 3.68 -13.50
CA LYS A 32 1.61 4.15 -12.29
C LYS A 32 1.47 5.68 -12.14
N ARG A 33 0.90 6.13 -11.02
CA ARG A 33 0.82 7.54 -10.61
C ARG A 33 1.89 7.80 -9.54
N ILE A 34 2.46 9.01 -9.51
CA ILE A 34 3.51 9.37 -8.56
C ILE A 34 2.91 9.74 -7.20
N SER A 35 1.75 10.39 -7.17
CA SER A 35 1.17 10.98 -5.95
C SER A 35 0.43 10.01 -5.05
N LYS A 36 0.05 8.81 -5.55
CA LYS A 36 -0.75 7.82 -4.81
C LYS A 36 -0.65 6.42 -5.42
N HIS A 37 -0.81 5.40 -4.59
CA HIS A 37 -0.86 4.00 -5.02
C HIS A 37 -2.26 3.53 -5.38
N GLY A 38 -3.27 3.99 -4.66
CA GLY A 38 -4.68 3.71 -4.85
C GLY A 38 -5.56 4.94 -4.65
N ASP A 39 -6.85 4.77 -4.90
CA ASP A 39 -7.84 5.84 -4.75
C ASP A 39 -9.26 5.26 -4.78
N PHE A 40 -10.04 5.53 -3.74
CA PHE A 40 -11.47 5.23 -3.70
C PHE A 40 -12.28 6.44 -4.15
N ARG A 41 -13.30 6.24 -4.98
CA ARG A 41 -14.19 7.30 -5.46
C ARG A 41 -15.63 6.84 -5.59
N LYS A 42 -16.56 7.81 -5.40
CA LYS A 42 -17.96 7.72 -5.81
C LYS A 42 -18.15 8.54 -7.08
N LYS A 43 -18.82 7.99 -8.09
CA LYS A 43 -19.23 8.71 -9.29
C LYS A 43 -20.55 9.46 -9.07
N ALA A 44 -20.83 10.43 -9.96
CA ALA A 44 -22.10 11.15 -9.97
C ALA A 44 -23.33 10.24 -10.12
N ASN A 45 -23.20 9.13 -10.86
CA ASN A 45 -24.25 8.13 -11.03
C ASN A 45 -24.42 7.19 -9.81
N GLY A 46 -23.68 7.41 -8.72
CA GLY A 46 -23.78 6.60 -7.51
C GLY A 46 -22.83 5.42 -7.43
N ASP A 47 -22.17 5.02 -8.53
CA ASP A 47 -21.25 3.89 -8.55
C ASP A 47 -20.00 4.16 -7.69
N PHE A 48 -19.53 3.12 -7.01
CA PHE A 48 -18.30 3.11 -6.27
C PHE A 48 -17.19 2.39 -7.04
N PHE A 49 -16.01 2.99 -7.08
CA PHE A 49 -14.87 2.32 -7.68
C PHE A 49 -13.57 2.63 -6.97
N ILE A 50 -12.66 1.66 -7.04
CA ILE A 50 -11.29 1.73 -6.55
C ILE A 50 -10.38 1.72 -7.75
N THR A 51 -9.41 2.64 -7.80
CA THR A 51 -8.32 2.60 -8.77
C THR A 51 -7.02 2.29 -8.07
N ILE A 52 -6.24 1.33 -8.58
CA ILE A 52 -4.94 0.96 -8.04
C ILE A 52 -3.91 1.05 -9.15
N ASN A 53 -2.74 1.59 -8.84
CA ASN A 53 -1.64 1.61 -9.78
C ASN A 53 -1.21 0.19 -10.14
N GLU A 54 -0.95 -0.04 -11.41
CA GLU A 54 -0.27 -1.24 -11.85
C GLU A 54 1.04 -1.40 -11.07
N SER A 55 1.22 -2.57 -10.48
CA SER A 55 2.40 -2.89 -9.69
C SER A 55 2.83 -4.32 -9.96
N THR A 56 4.13 -4.51 -10.08
CA THR A 56 4.75 -5.84 -10.17
C THR A 56 4.98 -6.47 -8.80
N ASN A 57 4.76 -5.71 -7.72
CA ASN A 57 4.82 -6.18 -6.35
C ASN A 57 3.41 -6.58 -5.89
N PRO A 58 3.10 -7.88 -5.83
CA PRO A 58 1.76 -8.35 -5.50
C PRO A 58 1.35 -8.02 -4.06
N TYR A 59 2.32 -7.93 -3.16
CA TYR A 59 2.05 -7.60 -1.75
C TYR A 59 1.66 -6.14 -1.59
N ARG A 60 2.36 -5.22 -2.27
CA ARG A 60 2.01 -3.80 -2.30
C ARG A 60 0.63 -3.60 -2.91
N PHE A 61 0.32 -4.30 -4.01
CA PHE A 61 -0.98 -4.22 -4.66
C PHE A 61 -2.10 -4.67 -3.71
N LEU A 62 -1.94 -5.83 -3.05
CA LEU A 62 -2.92 -6.35 -2.10
C LEU A 62 -3.15 -5.39 -0.91
N ILE A 63 -2.08 -4.87 -0.31
CA ILE A 63 -2.16 -3.93 0.82
C ILE A 63 -2.91 -2.66 0.41
N THR A 64 -2.60 -2.11 -0.79
CA THR A 64 -3.30 -0.94 -1.33
C THR A 64 -4.78 -1.25 -1.59
N LEU A 65 -5.10 -2.41 -2.17
CA LEU A 65 -6.48 -2.82 -2.40
C LEU A 65 -7.29 -2.86 -1.09
N LEU A 66 -6.75 -3.51 -0.06
CA LEU A 66 -7.41 -3.59 1.25
C LEU A 66 -7.56 -2.22 1.93
N HIS A 67 -6.60 -1.31 1.73
CA HIS A 67 -6.66 0.07 2.19
C HIS A 67 -7.84 0.84 1.54
N GLU A 68 -8.00 0.74 0.24
CA GLU A 68 -9.08 1.41 -0.50
C GLU A 68 -10.45 0.78 -0.22
N ILE A 69 -10.52 -0.54 -0.02
CA ILE A 69 -11.77 -1.21 0.42
C ILE A 69 -12.17 -0.70 1.82
N ALA A 70 -11.22 -0.42 2.72
CA ALA A 70 -11.53 0.16 4.01
C ALA A 70 -12.15 1.55 3.88
N HIS A 71 -11.66 2.40 2.96
CA HIS A 71 -12.30 3.69 2.66
C HIS A 71 -13.72 3.51 2.14
N TYR A 72 -13.94 2.56 1.23
CA TYR A 72 -15.27 2.25 0.71
C TYR A 72 -16.25 1.84 1.81
N ILE A 73 -15.86 0.92 2.70
CA ILE A 73 -16.71 0.44 3.80
C ILE A 73 -17.09 1.57 4.75
N VAL A 74 -16.11 2.41 5.12
CA VAL A 74 -16.34 3.56 6.00
C VAL A 74 -17.24 4.58 5.33
N TYR A 75 -17.01 4.88 4.05
CA TYR A 75 -17.88 5.78 3.30
C TYR A 75 -19.32 5.25 3.22
N LYS A 76 -19.52 3.96 2.93
CA LYS A 76 -20.82 3.31 2.87
C LYS A 76 -21.59 3.42 4.18
N LYS A 77 -20.88 3.34 5.32
CA LYS A 77 -21.49 3.38 6.66
C LYS A 77 -21.70 4.79 7.21
N TYR A 78 -20.75 5.70 6.96
CA TYR A 78 -20.70 7.01 7.60
C TYR A 78 -20.77 8.18 6.61
N SER A 79 -20.81 7.91 5.30
CA SER A 79 -20.75 8.92 4.24
C SER A 79 -19.52 9.83 4.40
N ASN A 80 -19.67 11.15 4.29
CA ASN A 80 -18.57 12.12 4.41
C ASN A 80 -18.33 12.61 5.84
N ILE A 81 -19.02 12.07 6.85
CA ILE A 81 -18.90 12.51 8.24
C ILE A 81 -17.61 12.03 8.89
N SER A 82 -17.10 10.88 8.46
CA SER A 82 -15.87 10.30 8.99
C SER A 82 -14.63 10.96 8.38
N LYS A 83 -13.65 11.29 9.23
CA LYS A 83 -12.35 11.82 8.78
C LYS A 83 -11.57 10.76 8.02
N PRO A 84 -10.95 11.09 6.86
CA PRO A 84 -10.04 10.18 6.19
C PRO A 84 -8.96 9.64 7.15
N HIS A 85 -8.81 8.32 7.20
CA HIS A 85 -7.88 7.62 8.09
C HIS A 85 -8.14 7.87 9.60
N GLY A 86 -9.36 8.28 9.96
CA GLY A 86 -9.83 8.42 11.34
C GLY A 86 -10.02 7.07 12.05
N PRO A 87 -10.54 7.07 13.29
CA PRO A 87 -10.76 5.85 14.09
C PRO A 87 -11.59 4.79 13.38
N GLU A 88 -12.64 5.19 12.66
CA GLU A 88 -13.54 4.30 11.93
C GLU A 88 -12.80 3.58 10.81
N TRP A 89 -11.98 4.33 10.03
CA TRP A 89 -11.17 3.76 8.97
C TRP A 89 -10.10 2.80 9.54
N LYS A 90 -9.42 3.19 10.61
CA LYS A 90 -8.41 2.32 11.26
C LYS A 90 -9.04 1.01 11.73
N LEU A 91 -10.24 1.06 12.30
CA LEU A 91 -10.97 -0.13 12.72
C LEU A 91 -11.38 -1.01 11.54
N ALA A 92 -11.94 -0.40 10.48
CA ALA A 92 -12.34 -1.11 9.27
C ALA A 92 -11.12 -1.77 8.59
N TYR A 93 -10.04 -1.01 8.41
CA TYR A 93 -8.81 -1.52 7.81
C TYR A 93 -8.20 -2.68 8.60
N ARG A 94 -8.17 -2.56 9.94
CA ARG A 94 -7.73 -3.65 10.83
C ARG A 94 -8.55 -4.91 10.64
N LYS A 95 -9.88 -4.79 10.65
CA LYS A 95 -10.78 -5.95 10.46
C LYS A 95 -10.58 -6.63 9.12
N ILE A 96 -10.37 -5.86 8.05
CA ILE A 96 -10.16 -6.37 6.70
C ILE A 96 -8.79 -7.04 6.58
N LEU A 97 -7.73 -6.42 7.11
CA LEU A 97 -6.35 -6.90 6.94
C LEU A 97 -6.05 -8.16 7.78
N LEU A 98 -6.62 -8.29 8.98
CA LEU A 98 -6.34 -9.41 9.89
C LEU A 98 -6.47 -10.80 9.25
N PRO A 99 -7.52 -11.14 8.47
CA PRO A 99 -7.64 -12.45 7.83
C PRO A 99 -6.54 -12.75 6.80
N PHE A 100 -5.88 -11.73 6.27
CA PHE A 100 -4.80 -11.85 5.29
C PHE A 100 -3.41 -11.94 5.95
N LEU A 101 -3.31 -11.60 7.23
CA LEU A 101 -2.04 -11.48 7.95
C LEU A 101 -1.52 -12.87 8.36
N ASN A 102 -0.95 -13.60 7.41
CA ASN A 102 -0.34 -14.90 7.62
C ASN A 102 0.77 -15.19 6.59
N ASN A 103 1.66 -16.14 6.91
CA ASN A 103 2.83 -16.46 6.10
C ASN A 103 2.52 -17.21 4.79
N GLN A 104 1.28 -17.63 4.58
CA GLN A 104 0.85 -18.20 3.29
C GLN A 104 0.59 -17.10 2.25
N ILE A 105 0.23 -15.89 2.70
CA ILE A 105 -0.08 -14.75 1.82
C ILE A 105 1.09 -13.79 1.75
N PHE A 106 1.70 -13.45 2.88
CA PHE A 106 2.82 -12.51 2.96
C PHE A 106 4.09 -13.20 3.44
N PRO A 107 5.27 -12.87 2.88
CA PRO A 107 6.55 -13.24 3.46
C PRO A 107 6.66 -12.80 4.92
N ASP A 108 7.38 -13.57 5.73
CA ASP A 108 7.50 -13.38 7.18
C ASP A 108 7.86 -11.94 7.57
N GLN A 109 8.83 -11.33 6.89
CA GLN A 109 9.22 -9.95 7.16
C GLN A 109 8.07 -8.95 6.93
N ILE A 110 7.30 -9.12 5.84
CA ILE A 110 6.13 -8.27 5.57
C ILE A 110 5.03 -8.52 6.61
N CYS A 111 4.79 -9.79 6.97
CA CYS A 111 3.85 -10.15 8.03
C CYS A 111 4.15 -9.44 9.35
N ARG A 112 5.42 -9.46 9.80
CA ARG A 112 5.84 -8.80 11.05
C ARG A 112 5.65 -7.29 10.99
N CYS A 113 6.05 -6.65 9.87
CA CYS A 113 5.85 -5.22 9.68
C CYS A 113 4.36 -4.85 9.69
N LEU A 114 3.51 -5.62 8.99
CA LEU A 114 2.07 -5.40 8.96
C LEU A 114 1.43 -5.63 10.33
N ALA A 115 1.86 -6.65 11.10
CA ALA A 115 1.35 -6.92 12.45
C ALA A 115 1.66 -5.76 13.41
N HIS A 116 2.79 -5.08 13.24
CA HIS A 116 3.11 -3.87 13.97
C HIS A 116 2.29 -2.68 13.47
N TYR A 117 2.26 -2.47 12.16
CA TYR A 117 1.55 -1.37 11.50
C TYR A 117 0.05 -1.34 11.79
N ILE A 118 -0.60 -2.52 11.85
CA ILE A 118 -2.05 -2.64 12.07
C ILE A 118 -2.52 -2.13 13.43
N LYS A 119 -1.62 -2.01 14.41
CA LYS A 119 -1.92 -1.43 15.74
C LYS A 119 -2.33 0.04 15.63
N ASN A 120 -1.67 0.81 14.74
CA ASN A 120 -1.99 2.20 14.44
C ASN A 120 -1.69 2.54 12.97
N PRO A 121 -2.55 2.11 12.03
CA PRO A 121 -2.30 2.32 10.62
C PRO A 121 -2.31 3.81 10.26
N LYS A 122 -1.37 4.19 9.37
CA LYS A 122 -1.19 5.55 8.86
C LYS A 122 -1.85 5.70 7.48
N ALA A 123 -2.05 6.93 7.05
CA ALA A 123 -2.62 7.27 5.75
C ALA A 123 -1.81 6.72 4.55
N SER A 124 -0.51 6.55 4.71
CA SER A 124 0.36 5.95 3.69
C SER A 124 1.19 4.84 4.34
N THR A 125 1.22 3.69 3.71
CA THR A 125 2.06 2.56 4.08
C THR A 125 3.55 2.87 3.91
N ASP A 126 3.91 3.77 2.98
CA ASP A 126 5.29 4.18 2.72
C ASP A 126 5.86 5.14 3.79
N ARG A 127 5.03 5.65 4.70
CA ARG A 127 5.50 6.47 5.84
C ARG A 127 6.12 5.64 6.97
N ASP A 128 5.94 4.32 6.95
CA ASP A 128 6.65 3.42 7.86
C ASP A 128 7.86 2.86 7.13
N LEU A 129 9.06 3.30 7.54
CA LEU A 129 10.30 2.93 6.88
C LEU A 129 10.53 1.41 6.83
N ASN A 130 10.25 0.71 7.93
CA ASN A 130 10.44 -0.74 8.00
C ASN A 130 9.50 -1.46 7.03
N HIS A 131 8.25 -1.00 6.95
CA HIS A 131 7.27 -1.54 6.03
C HIS A 131 7.64 -1.25 4.57
N PHE A 132 8.04 -0.01 4.28
CA PHE A 132 8.53 0.40 2.96
C PHE A 132 9.72 -0.47 2.50
N MET A 133 10.74 -0.65 3.35
CA MET A 133 11.94 -1.44 3.06
C MET A 133 11.60 -2.93 2.88
N ALA A 134 10.69 -3.48 3.68
CA ALA A 134 10.25 -4.85 3.53
C ALA A 134 9.53 -5.09 2.19
N LEU A 135 8.68 -4.16 1.74
CA LEU A 135 8.00 -4.23 0.46
C LEU A 135 8.94 -4.01 -0.72
N ARG A 136 9.92 -3.09 -0.58
CA ARG A 136 10.87 -2.75 -1.65
C ARG A 136 11.65 -3.97 -2.18
N LYS A 137 11.91 -4.96 -1.36
CA LYS A 137 12.58 -6.21 -1.78
C LYS A 137 11.85 -6.96 -2.89
N TYR A 138 10.55 -6.70 -3.05
CA TYR A 138 9.67 -7.32 -4.03
C TYR A 138 9.26 -6.37 -5.16
N ASP A 139 9.70 -5.11 -5.11
CA ASP A 139 9.55 -4.18 -6.23
C ASP A 139 10.52 -4.56 -7.37
N LYS A 140 10.17 -4.28 -8.62
CA LYS A 140 11.17 -4.36 -9.69
C LYS A 140 12.33 -3.45 -9.35
N LYS A 141 13.56 -3.93 -9.60
CA LYS A 141 14.76 -3.10 -9.46
C LYS A 141 14.59 -1.87 -10.35
N GLU A 142 14.44 -0.71 -9.75
CA GLU A 142 14.51 0.58 -10.42
C GLU A 142 15.98 1.05 -10.39
N ASN A 143 16.40 1.80 -11.41
CA ASN A 143 17.79 2.28 -11.55
C ASN A 143 18.08 3.47 -10.59
N TYR A 144 17.59 3.41 -9.36
CA TYR A 144 17.93 4.39 -8.32
C TYR A 144 18.14 3.71 -6.96
N SER A 145 19.08 4.25 -6.20
CA SER A 145 19.33 3.87 -4.81
C SER A 145 18.56 4.79 -3.87
N LEU A 146 18.20 4.29 -2.70
CA LEU A 146 17.72 5.16 -1.63
C LEU A 146 18.89 5.90 -0.99
N ILE A 147 18.64 7.10 -0.48
CA ILE A 147 19.65 7.86 0.27
C ILE A 147 20.22 7.02 1.45
N LEU A 148 19.39 6.17 2.05
CA LEU A 148 19.79 5.26 3.14
C LEU A 148 20.74 4.13 2.70
N GLU A 149 20.84 3.87 1.40
CA GLU A 149 21.74 2.84 0.82
C GLU A 149 23.07 3.44 0.35
N ILE A 150 23.23 4.76 0.47
CA ILE A 150 24.44 5.47 0.04
C ILE A 150 25.44 5.46 1.19
N GLU A 151 26.64 4.96 0.92
CA GLU A 151 27.73 4.92 1.90
C GLU A 151 28.39 6.30 2.09
N LYS A 152 29.04 6.49 3.24
CA LYS A 152 29.83 7.70 3.50
C LYS A 152 30.89 7.90 2.41
N GLY A 153 31.05 9.13 1.94
CA GLY A 153 32.02 9.49 0.91
C GLY A 153 31.54 9.28 -0.53
N GLN A 154 30.39 8.66 -0.74
CA GLN A 154 29.83 8.50 -2.08
C GLN A 154 29.15 9.77 -2.56
N SER A 155 29.27 10.04 -3.87
CA SER A 155 28.50 11.09 -4.55
C SER A 155 27.21 10.51 -5.14
N PHE A 156 26.14 11.29 -5.15
CA PHE A 156 24.86 10.90 -5.72
C PHE A 156 24.14 12.12 -6.33
N ARG A 157 23.18 11.88 -7.20
CA ARG A 157 22.40 12.95 -7.83
C ARG A 157 20.95 12.90 -7.38
N ILE A 158 20.43 14.06 -6.93
CA ILE A 158 18.99 14.27 -6.70
C ILE A 158 18.51 15.35 -7.67
N LYS A 159 17.55 15.00 -8.53
CA LYS A 159 16.97 15.94 -9.51
C LYS A 159 18.02 16.72 -10.32
N GLY A 160 19.10 16.02 -10.70
CA GLY A 160 20.21 16.61 -11.47
C GLY A 160 21.29 17.31 -10.63
N CYS A 161 21.07 17.59 -9.35
CA CYS A 161 22.07 18.17 -8.47
C CYS A 161 23.02 17.09 -7.95
N LEU A 162 24.32 17.28 -8.09
CA LEU A 162 25.35 16.40 -7.54
C LEU A 162 25.58 16.73 -6.08
N LEU A 163 25.42 15.74 -5.21
CA LEU A 163 25.62 15.86 -3.77
C LEU A 163 26.65 14.84 -3.29
N TYR A 164 27.33 15.16 -2.19
CA TYR A 164 28.29 14.28 -1.54
C TYR A 164 27.82 13.97 -0.12
N THR A 165 27.97 12.72 0.31
CA THR A 165 27.86 12.41 1.73
C THR A 165 29.11 12.95 2.41
N SER A 166 28.96 13.92 3.33
CA SER A 166 30.07 14.41 4.10
C SER A 166 30.70 13.28 4.94
N PRO A 167 32.02 13.15 5.00
CA PRO A 167 32.65 12.42 6.11
C PRO A 167 32.17 13.05 7.43
N SER A 168 31.94 12.22 8.46
CA SER A 168 31.61 12.71 9.80
C SER A 168 32.52 13.89 10.17
N PRO A 169 32.01 14.94 10.85
CA PRO A 169 32.92 15.92 11.45
C PRO A 169 33.98 15.14 12.22
N ARG A 170 35.24 15.53 12.05
CA ARG A 170 36.32 14.96 12.85
C ARG A 170 36.02 15.34 14.29
N ASP A 171 35.98 14.35 15.17
CA ASP A 171 36.09 14.55 16.62
C ASP A 171 37.41 15.21 16.93
#